data_19cc1d95c62452f3c7da37bed841f69b
#
_entry.id   19cc1d95c62452f3c7da37bed841f69b
#
_cell.length_a   1.000
_cell.length_b   1.000
_cell.length_c   1.000
_cell.angle_alpha   90.00
_cell.angle_beta   90.00
_cell.angle_gamma   90.00
#
_symmetry.space_group_name_H-M   'P 1'
#
loop_
_entity.id
_entity.type
_entity.pdbx_description
1 polymer ?
#
loop_
_entity_poly.entity_id
_entity_poly.type
_entity_poly.pdbx_seq_one_letter_code
_entity_poly.pdbx_strand_id
1 'polypeptide(L)'
;MKTALNSIVSAPIHVLKKHAKGQPLELVAPDIEVAFHDQDTPGLIPVNALDAPLTVTLKAWPGAVEGYGYQLHFDDEDSGPTKYILESHTPGDLLTLEIPTDLMTEGFHKVQYKATNPTNEVKEYSGVFRIQIDKTPPG
;
A
#
# COMPACT_ATOMS: atom_id res chain seq x y z
N MET A 1 37.63 -0.18 13.34
CA MET A 1 36.84 0.06 13.20
C MET A 1 36.57 -0.27 12.89
N LYS A 2 36.25 0.05 12.72
CA LYS A 2 35.40 0.06 12.79
C LYS A 2 35.10 -0.17 12.69
N THR A 3 35.37 -0.39 13.27
CA THR A 3 34.50 -0.20 13.27
C THR A 3 34.16 -0.35 13.02
N ALA A 4 34.10 -0.26 13.67
CA ALA A 4 33.11 -0.01 13.48
C ALA A 4 32.88 -0.18 13.17
N LEU A 5 33.08 -0.32 13.15
CA LEU A 5 32.30 -0.15 13.03
C LEU A 5 32.21 -0.25 12.71
N ASN A 6 32.06 -0.40 13.05
CA ASN A 6 31.47 -0.16 12.84
C ASN A 6 31.34 -0.18 12.54
N SER A 7 31.23 -0.25 13.23
CA SER A 7 30.56 0.06 13.06
C SER A 7 30.39 0.08 12.72
N ILE A 8 30.32 0.12 13.11
CA ILE A 8 29.56 0.43 12.86
C ILE A 8 29.33 0.46 12.63
N VAL A 9 29.08 0.47 13.18
CA VAL A 9 28.26 0.92 12.93
C VAL A 9 27.95 1.12 12.70
N SER A 10 27.91 1.08 13.13
CA SER A 10 27.05 1.57 12.86
C SER A 10 26.69 1.86 12.54
N ALA A 11 26.58 1.99 12.90
CA ALA A 11 25.63 2.47 12.47
C ALA A 11 25.31 2.60 12.12
N PRO A 12 25.19 2.84 12.24
CA PRO A 12 24.40 3.15 11.79
C PRO A 12 24.03 3.02 11.35
N ILE A 13 23.64 3.05 11.65
CA ILE A 13 22.91 3.12 11.06
C ILE A 13 22.43 3.43 10.85
N HIS A 14 22.01 3.67 10.67
CA HIS A 14 21.22 4.03 10.21
C HIS A 14 20.77 4.64 9.85
N VAL A 15 20.65 4.69 10.35
CA VAL A 15 20.27 5.30 9.91
C VAL A 15 19.91 5.56 9.61
N LEU A 16 19.65 5.54 9.46
CA LEU A 16 19.33 5.78 8.88
C LEU A 16 18.64 5.75 8.92
N LYS A 17 18.24 5.87 9.66
CA LYS A 17 17.56 5.47 9.18
C LYS A 17 16.93 5.61 8.08
N LYS A 18 17.29 5.60 7.54
CA LYS A 18 17.08 5.33 6.36
C LYS A 18 17.25 4.04 5.92
N HIS A 19 17.27 3.64 4.81
CA HIS A 19 17.35 2.22 4.61
C HIS A 19 18.76 1.76 4.41
N ALA A 20 19.20 0.76 5.13
CA ALA A 20 20.46 0.13 4.85
C ALA A 20 20.34 -0.60 3.52
N LYS A 21 21.48 -0.72 2.82
CA LYS A 21 21.51 -1.42 1.55
C LYS A 21 21.01 -2.86 1.73
N GLY A 22 20.10 -3.30 0.86
CA GLY A 22 19.53 -4.63 0.91
C GLY A 22 18.31 -4.78 1.78
N GLN A 23 17.95 -3.76 2.53
CA GLN A 23 16.74 -3.81 3.32
C GLN A 23 15.52 -3.45 2.46
N PRO A 24 14.39 -4.13 2.68
CA PRO A 24 13.18 -3.75 1.96
C PRO A 24 12.72 -2.36 2.35
N LEU A 25 12.12 -1.68 1.40
CA LEU A 25 11.48 -0.40 1.65
C LEU A 25 10.24 -0.62 2.49
N GLU A 26 10.06 0.19 3.54
CA GLU A 26 8.85 0.12 4.34
C GLU A 26 7.75 0.91 3.69
N LEU A 27 6.70 0.22 3.26
CA LEU A 27 5.56 0.85 2.61
C LEU A 27 4.36 0.80 3.55
N VAL A 28 3.79 1.97 3.79
CA VAL A 28 2.65 2.11 4.70
C VAL A 28 1.41 1.54 4.02
N ALA A 29 0.53 0.92 4.82
CA ALA A 29 -0.71 0.37 4.30
C ALA A 29 -1.53 1.46 3.60
N PRO A 30 -2.26 1.10 2.53
CA PRO A 30 -3.18 2.03 1.89
C PRO A 30 -4.40 2.29 2.76
N ASP A 31 -5.25 3.19 2.31
CA ASP A 31 -6.47 3.53 3.01
C ASP A 31 -7.65 3.51 2.04
N ILE A 32 -8.84 3.32 2.58
CA ILE A 32 -10.08 3.44 1.83
C ILE A 32 -10.95 4.40 2.64
N GLU A 33 -11.17 5.58 2.09
CA GLU A 33 -11.78 6.66 2.84
C GLU A 33 -13.20 6.31 3.30
N VAL A 34 -13.97 5.60 2.47
CA VAL A 34 -15.35 5.26 2.82
C VAL A 34 -15.45 4.14 3.85
N ALA A 35 -14.35 3.43 4.14
CA ALA A 35 -14.37 2.37 5.15
C ALA A 35 -14.51 2.98 6.54
N PHE A 36 -15.18 2.25 7.44
CA PHE A 36 -15.25 2.66 8.83
C PHE A 36 -13.87 2.50 9.48
N HIS A 37 -13.52 3.49 10.30
CA HIS A 37 -12.22 3.50 10.98
C HIS A 37 -12.39 3.43 12.50
N ASP A 38 -13.57 3.06 12.98
CA ASP A 38 -13.83 2.97 14.41
C ASP A 38 -13.31 1.64 14.96
N GLN A 39 -13.39 1.49 16.27
CA GLN A 39 -12.87 0.30 16.95
C GLN A 39 -13.80 -0.89 16.87
N ASP A 40 -15.08 -0.65 16.65
CA ASP A 40 -16.08 -1.73 16.67
C ASP A 40 -16.14 -2.47 15.34
N THR A 41 -16.04 -1.74 14.23
CA THR A 41 -16.14 -2.33 12.89
C THR A 41 -15.06 -1.75 11.98
N PRO A 42 -13.77 -1.92 12.37
CA PRO A 42 -12.71 -1.33 11.54
C PRO A 42 -12.69 -1.96 10.16
N GLY A 43 -12.65 -1.11 9.14
CA GLY A 43 -12.59 -1.56 7.77
C GLY A 43 -13.90 -1.99 7.17
N LEU A 44 -15.02 -1.84 7.87
CA LEU A 44 -16.32 -2.18 7.30
C LEU A 44 -16.65 -1.21 6.17
N ILE A 45 -17.05 -1.76 5.02
CA ILE A 45 -17.44 -0.96 3.85
C ILE A 45 -18.96 -0.79 3.89
N PRO A 46 -19.46 0.45 3.88
CA PRO A 46 -20.92 0.65 3.89
C PRO A 46 -21.56 0.05 2.64
N VAL A 47 -22.75 -0.52 2.83
CA VAL A 47 -23.46 -1.22 1.75
C VAL A 47 -23.65 -0.32 0.52
N ASN A 48 -23.96 0.94 0.75
CA ASN A 48 -24.21 1.85 -0.36
C ASN A 48 -22.96 2.21 -1.17
N ALA A 49 -21.79 1.79 -0.72
CA ALA A 49 -20.54 1.99 -1.45
C ALA A 49 -20.18 0.79 -2.32
N LEU A 50 -20.96 -0.29 -2.28
CA LEU A 50 -20.60 -1.54 -2.93
C LEU A 50 -21.06 -1.64 -4.39
N ASP A 51 -21.76 -0.65 -4.90
CA ASP A 51 -22.29 -0.69 -6.26
C ASP A 51 -21.39 0.03 -7.27
N ALA A 52 -20.21 0.47 -6.83
CA ALA A 52 -19.24 1.12 -7.69
C ALA A 52 -17.84 0.73 -7.21
N PRO A 53 -16.80 0.86 -8.05
CA PRO A 53 -15.46 0.56 -7.61
C PRO A 53 -15.05 1.38 -6.39
N LEU A 54 -14.32 0.76 -5.47
CA LEU A 54 -13.82 1.45 -4.28
C LEU A 54 -12.50 2.12 -4.58
N THR A 55 -12.37 3.36 -4.16
CA THR A 55 -11.10 4.08 -4.32
C THR A 55 -10.19 3.74 -3.16
N VAL A 56 -8.99 3.27 -3.50
CA VAL A 56 -7.91 3.02 -2.56
C VAL A 56 -6.92 4.16 -2.68
N THR A 57 -6.56 4.76 -1.55
CA THR A 57 -5.61 5.86 -1.56
C THR A 57 -4.32 5.42 -0.90
N LEU A 58 -3.21 5.92 -1.43
CA LEU A 58 -1.89 5.71 -0.85
C LEU A 58 -1.08 6.96 -1.10
N LYS A 59 -0.03 7.13 -0.33
CA LYS A 59 0.85 8.27 -0.51
C LYS A 59 2.13 7.81 -1.18
N ALA A 60 2.61 8.61 -2.13
CA ALA A 60 3.90 8.34 -2.75
C ALA A 60 4.94 8.25 -1.63
N TRP A 61 5.67 7.15 -1.61
CA TRP A 61 6.58 6.82 -0.53
C TRP A 61 7.92 7.53 -0.73
N PRO A 62 8.71 7.67 0.34
CA PRO A 62 10.06 8.22 0.17
C PRO A 62 10.87 7.33 -0.77
N GLY A 63 11.46 7.93 -1.78
CA GLY A 63 12.19 7.18 -2.79
C GLY A 63 11.35 6.79 -4.00
N ALA A 64 10.07 7.12 -4.02
CA ALA A 64 9.23 6.89 -5.19
C ALA A 64 9.67 7.87 -6.29
N VAL A 65 10.40 7.37 -7.25
CA VAL A 65 10.90 8.19 -8.35
C VAL A 65 10.19 7.79 -9.63
N GLU A 66 10.28 8.63 -10.62
CA GLU A 66 9.64 8.40 -11.91
C GLU A 66 9.94 7.01 -12.42
N GLY A 67 8.91 6.32 -12.90
CA GLY A 67 9.03 4.99 -13.45
C GLY A 67 8.68 3.88 -12.49
N TYR A 68 8.68 4.14 -11.17
CA TYR A 68 8.17 3.14 -10.23
C TYR A 68 6.73 2.80 -10.57
N GLY A 69 6.42 1.50 -10.60
CA GLY A 69 5.05 1.05 -10.80
C GLY A 69 4.36 0.81 -9.47
N TYR A 70 3.05 1.04 -9.43
CA TYR A 70 2.24 0.66 -8.27
C TYR A 70 0.94 0.06 -8.76
N GLN A 71 0.52 -1.01 -8.10
CA GLN A 71 -0.63 -1.81 -8.54
C GLN A 71 -1.36 -2.34 -7.34
N LEU A 72 -2.67 -2.48 -7.46
CA LEU A 72 -3.48 -3.07 -6.41
C LEU A 72 -3.07 -4.52 -6.19
N HIS A 73 -2.94 -4.88 -4.92
CA HIS A 73 -2.68 -6.25 -4.51
C HIS A 73 -3.77 -6.63 -3.52
N PHE A 74 -4.72 -7.45 -3.97
CA PHE A 74 -5.96 -7.72 -3.27
C PHE A 74 -6.04 -9.20 -2.97
N ASP A 75 -6.15 -9.55 -1.68
CA ASP A 75 -6.19 -10.94 -1.23
C ASP A 75 -5.01 -11.73 -1.81
N ASP A 76 -3.82 -11.11 -1.73
CA ASP A 76 -2.56 -11.73 -2.15
C ASP A 76 -2.43 -11.90 -3.67
N GLU A 77 -3.25 -11.22 -4.46
CA GLU A 77 -3.18 -11.30 -5.92
C GLU A 77 -3.17 -9.91 -6.53
N ASP A 78 -2.37 -9.75 -7.58
CA ASP A 78 -2.36 -8.49 -8.33
C ASP A 78 -3.67 -8.30 -9.04
N SER A 79 -4.16 -7.07 -9.06
CA SER A 79 -5.42 -6.76 -9.70
C SER A 79 -5.36 -5.39 -10.34
N GLY A 80 -5.93 -5.27 -11.53
CA GLY A 80 -6.01 -4.01 -12.23
C GLY A 80 -4.71 -3.60 -12.88
N PRO A 81 -4.69 -2.43 -13.50
CA PRO A 81 -3.50 -1.97 -14.21
C PRO A 81 -2.43 -1.46 -13.28
N THR A 82 -1.19 -1.58 -13.71
CA THR A 82 -0.07 -0.93 -13.05
C THR A 82 -0.06 0.54 -13.44
N LYS A 83 -0.03 1.41 -12.45
CA LYS A 83 0.15 2.84 -12.66
C LYS A 83 1.60 3.20 -12.35
N TYR A 84 2.01 4.39 -12.73
CA TYR A 84 3.43 4.76 -12.64
C TYR A 84 3.60 6.11 -11.96
N ILE A 85 4.66 6.21 -11.17
CA ILE A 85 5.09 7.48 -10.60
C ILE A 85 5.59 8.34 -11.75
N LEU A 86 5.08 9.55 -11.83
CA LEU A 86 5.43 10.51 -12.87
C LEU A 86 6.43 11.51 -12.34
N GLU A 87 7.11 12.19 -13.26
CA GLU A 87 8.08 13.20 -12.90
C GLU A 87 7.49 14.29 -11.99
N SER A 88 6.21 14.58 -12.19
CA SER A 88 5.53 15.63 -11.40
C SER A 88 5.18 15.19 -9.98
N HIS A 89 5.28 13.90 -9.68
CA HIS A 89 4.95 13.39 -8.35
C HIS A 89 6.10 13.65 -7.38
N THR A 90 5.73 13.94 -6.12
CA THR A 90 6.70 14.07 -5.03
C THR A 90 6.27 13.16 -3.89
N PRO A 91 7.21 12.79 -3.00
CA PRO A 91 6.83 11.97 -1.83
C PRO A 91 5.71 12.64 -1.05
N GLY A 92 4.74 11.85 -0.64
CA GLY A 92 3.56 12.34 0.07
C GLY A 92 2.38 12.68 -0.81
N ASP A 93 2.58 12.75 -2.13
CA ASP A 93 1.45 12.97 -3.04
C ASP A 93 0.46 11.84 -2.95
N LEU A 94 -0.82 12.17 -3.06
CA LEU A 94 -1.89 11.18 -3.00
C LEU A 94 -2.00 10.45 -4.33
N LEU A 95 -1.98 9.13 -4.25
CA LEU A 95 -2.14 8.26 -5.41
C LEU A 95 -3.38 7.41 -5.19
N THR A 96 -4.00 6.95 -6.28
CA THR A 96 -5.22 6.16 -6.18
C THR A 96 -5.13 4.88 -6.99
N LEU A 97 -5.77 3.84 -6.47
CA LEU A 97 -6.04 2.60 -7.15
C LEU A 97 -7.52 2.30 -6.94
N GLU A 98 -8.06 1.30 -7.64
CA GLU A 98 -9.47 0.98 -7.53
C GLU A 98 -9.67 -0.51 -7.37
N ILE A 99 -10.62 -0.87 -6.49
CA ILE A 99 -11.06 -2.25 -6.34
C ILE A 99 -12.33 -2.40 -7.17
N PRO A 100 -12.32 -3.24 -8.22
CA PRO A 100 -13.52 -3.42 -9.03
C PRO A 100 -14.61 -4.13 -8.25
N THR A 101 -15.86 -3.91 -8.65
CA THR A 101 -17.02 -4.42 -7.92
C THR A 101 -17.03 -5.94 -7.84
N ASP A 102 -16.51 -6.62 -8.86
CA ASP A 102 -16.53 -8.08 -8.86
C ASP A 102 -15.60 -8.72 -7.84
N LEU A 103 -14.65 -7.95 -7.29
CA LEU A 103 -13.78 -8.46 -6.23
C LEU A 103 -14.40 -8.26 -4.84
N MET A 104 -15.46 -7.47 -4.73
CA MET A 104 -16.04 -7.12 -3.44
C MET A 104 -17.06 -8.17 -3.01
N THR A 105 -16.56 -9.38 -2.75
CA THR A 105 -17.42 -10.46 -2.27
C THR A 105 -17.54 -10.38 -0.76
N GLU A 106 -18.55 -11.06 -0.24
CA GLU A 106 -18.81 -11.07 1.20
C GLU A 106 -17.64 -11.64 1.97
N GLY A 107 -17.28 -11.00 3.10
CA GLY A 107 -16.23 -11.47 3.98
C GLY A 107 -15.13 -10.45 4.18
N PHE A 108 -14.02 -10.94 4.69
CA PHE A 108 -12.84 -10.12 4.97
C PHE A 108 -11.87 -10.19 3.80
N HIS A 109 -11.24 -9.07 3.52
CA HIS A 109 -10.29 -8.98 2.42
C HIS A 109 -9.07 -8.18 2.85
N LYS A 110 -7.93 -8.49 2.24
CA LYS A 110 -6.68 -7.77 2.49
C LYS A 110 -6.40 -6.84 1.31
N VAL A 111 -6.15 -5.58 1.61
CA VAL A 111 -5.87 -4.57 0.59
C VAL A 111 -4.46 -4.07 0.79
N GLN A 112 -3.67 -4.20 -0.25
CA GLN A 112 -2.28 -3.75 -0.28
C GLN A 112 -2.02 -3.12 -1.64
N TYR A 113 -0.88 -2.48 -1.77
CA TYR A 113 -0.36 -2.16 -3.10
C TYR A 113 1.03 -2.75 -3.24
N LYS A 114 1.41 -3.00 -4.47
CA LYS A 114 2.71 -3.54 -4.85
C LYS A 114 3.47 -2.45 -5.59
N ALA A 115 4.69 -2.17 -5.14
CA ALA A 115 5.58 -1.22 -5.81
C ALA A 115 6.64 -2.00 -6.56
N THR A 116 6.89 -1.62 -7.81
CA THR A 116 7.89 -2.28 -8.65
C THR A 116 8.96 -1.29 -9.05
N ASN A 117 10.19 -1.60 -8.72
CA ASN A 117 11.34 -0.77 -9.07
C ASN A 117 11.62 -0.90 -10.57
N PRO A 118 11.68 0.22 -11.32
CA PRO A 118 11.85 0.15 -12.78
C PRO A 118 13.24 -0.32 -13.21
N THR A 119 14.22 -0.20 -12.33
CA THR A 119 15.61 -0.53 -12.70
C THR A 119 15.90 -2.02 -12.56
N ASN A 120 15.49 -2.62 -11.44
CA ASN A 120 15.83 -4.01 -11.13
C ASN A 120 14.61 -4.90 -11.01
N GLU A 121 13.41 -4.34 -11.19
CA GLU A 121 12.13 -5.07 -11.13
C GLU A 121 11.85 -5.72 -9.78
N VAL A 122 12.53 -5.28 -8.74
CA VAL A 122 12.23 -5.75 -7.39
C VAL A 122 10.85 -5.26 -6.99
N LYS A 123 10.05 -6.16 -6.42
CA LYS A 123 8.70 -5.88 -6.00
C LYS A 123 8.63 -5.84 -4.48
N GLU A 124 7.91 -4.85 -3.98
CA GLU A 124 7.72 -4.69 -2.55
C GLU A 124 6.26 -4.41 -2.28
N TYR A 125 5.78 -4.92 -1.15
CA TYR A 125 4.35 -4.86 -0.81
C TYR A 125 4.14 -3.98 0.39
N SER A 126 3.05 -3.23 0.37
CA SER A 126 2.68 -2.39 1.50
C SER A 126 2.16 -3.22 2.66
N GLY A 127 2.00 -2.58 3.80
CA GLY A 127 1.22 -3.17 4.88
C GLY A 127 -0.20 -3.41 4.43
N VAL A 128 -0.93 -4.18 5.21
CA VAL A 128 -2.29 -4.60 4.87
C VAL A 128 -3.31 -3.65 5.50
N PHE A 129 -4.26 -3.19 4.69
CA PHE A 129 -5.48 -2.55 5.17
C PHE A 129 -6.59 -3.58 5.03
N ARG A 130 -7.13 -4.02 6.15
CA ARG A 130 -8.12 -5.09 6.15
C ARG A 130 -9.52 -4.49 6.04
N ILE A 131 -10.33 -5.01 5.13
CA ILE A 131 -11.70 -4.55 4.97
C ILE A 131 -12.65 -5.70 5.23
N GLN A 132 -13.89 -5.33 5.54
CA GLN A 132 -14.99 -6.29 5.71
C GLN A 132 -16.14 -5.87 4.81
N ILE A 133 -16.63 -6.81 4.03
CA ILE A 133 -17.78 -6.59 3.16
C ILE A 133 -18.92 -7.46 3.67
N ASP A 134 -20.02 -6.80 4.02
CA ASP A 134 -21.22 -7.47 4.53
C ASP A 134 -22.39 -6.97 3.67
N LYS A 135 -22.84 -7.85 2.79
CA LYS A 135 -23.94 -7.53 1.86
C LYS A 135 -25.29 -7.87 2.44
N THR A 136 -25.33 -8.43 3.63
CA THR A 136 -26.58 -8.80 4.28
C THR A 136 -27.29 -7.53 4.76
N PRO A 137 -28.52 -7.28 4.30
CA PRO A 137 -29.22 -6.09 4.79
C PRO A 137 -29.46 -6.18 6.29
N PRO A 138 -29.45 -5.06 6.98
CA PRO A 138 -29.80 -5.08 8.40
C PRO A 138 -31.22 -5.59 8.55
N GLY A 139 -31.34 -6.50 9.45
CA GLY A 139 -32.55 -7.27 9.61
C GLY A 139 -33.76 -6.66 10.11
#